data_3eec9dfd56aa8772112fbde37511a920
#
_entry.id   3eec9dfd56aa8772112fbde37511a920
#
_cell.length_a   1.000
_cell.length_b   1.000
_cell.length_c   1.000
_cell.angle_alpha   90.00
_cell.angle_beta   90.00
_cell.angle_gamma   90.00
#
_symmetry.space_group_name_H-M   'P 1'
#
loop_
_entity.id
_entity.type
_entity.pdbx_description
1 polymer ?
#
loop_
_entity_poly.entity_id
_entity_poly.type
_entity_poly.pdbx_seq_one_letter_code
_entity_poly.pdbx_strand_id
1 'polypeptide(L)'
;MHGGTALEMGGEGLREFLRTPSHETRLQAMRTILEPGGGSGGAYSLQADSIFALVIRGSLELAVDRAPRHLQSGDSLTFPARSTHEWSNPGPVDAEVVWVITAPLPRQELFPARKKRGTAAG
;
A
#
# COMPACT_ATOMS: atom_id res chain seq x y z
N MET A 1 -7.73 -5.09 -18.06
CA MET A 1 -7.62 -5.10 -17.58
C MET A 1 -7.47 -5.35 -17.00
N HIS A 2 -7.54 -5.39 -16.93
CA HIS A 2 -7.37 -5.52 -16.44
C HIS A 2 -7.14 -5.87 -15.50
N GLY A 3 -7.34 -5.84 -15.19
CA GLY A 3 -6.84 -6.05 -14.39
C GLY A 3 -7.07 -6.56 -13.07
N GLY A 4 -7.28 -6.78 -12.25
CA GLY A 4 -7.54 -7.24 -10.96
C GLY A 4 -8.81 -6.64 -10.43
N THR A 5 -9.15 -6.99 -9.24
CA THR A 5 -10.33 -6.48 -8.61
C THR A 5 -9.99 -5.18 -7.90
N ALA A 6 -10.82 -4.19 -8.05
CA ALA A 6 -10.63 -2.94 -7.35
C ALA A 6 -10.91 -3.15 -5.88
N LEU A 7 -10.06 -2.57 -5.03
CA LEU A 7 -10.18 -2.71 -3.61
C LEU A 7 -10.40 -1.35 -2.97
N GLU A 8 -11.04 -1.37 -1.81
CA GLU A 8 -11.27 -0.18 -1.10
C GLU A 8 -10.50 -0.26 0.17
N MET A 9 -9.32 0.26 0.22
CA MET A 9 -8.46 0.13 1.39
C MET A 9 -8.50 1.35 2.29
N GLY A 10 -9.39 2.26 2.01
CA GLY A 10 -9.59 3.34 2.93
C GLY A 10 -8.66 4.52 2.82
N GLY A 11 -7.69 4.47 1.99
CA GLY A 11 -6.86 5.64 1.76
C GLY A 11 -7.63 6.71 1.01
N GLU A 12 -7.00 7.83 0.75
CA GLU A 12 -7.64 8.94 0.07
C GLU A 12 -6.96 9.22 -1.24
N GLY A 13 -7.75 9.58 -2.26
CA GLY A 13 -7.21 9.93 -3.54
C GLY A 13 -6.47 8.80 -4.21
N LEU A 14 -6.99 7.57 -4.08
CA LEU A 14 -6.30 6.44 -4.66
C LEU A 14 -7.28 5.38 -5.15
N ARG A 15 -6.78 4.51 -6.01
CA ARG A 15 -7.50 3.33 -6.47
C ARG A 15 -6.55 2.16 -6.34
N GLU A 16 -7.04 1.05 -5.84
CA GLU A 16 -6.21 -0.12 -5.63
C GLU A 16 -6.82 -1.32 -6.32
N PHE A 17 -5.95 -2.16 -6.88
CA PHE A 17 -6.37 -3.33 -7.63
C PHE A 17 -5.56 -4.54 -7.18
N LEU A 18 -6.26 -5.59 -6.74
CA LEU A 18 -5.61 -6.84 -6.39
C LEU A 18 -5.17 -7.51 -7.67
N ARG A 19 -3.91 -7.91 -7.74
CA ARG A 19 -3.33 -8.50 -8.94
C ARG A 19 -3.13 -10.01 -8.84
N THR A 20 -3.26 -10.58 -7.65
CA THR A 20 -3.16 -12.01 -7.46
C THR A 20 -4.53 -12.60 -7.24
N PRO A 21 -4.73 -13.90 -7.48
CA PRO A 21 -6.02 -14.52 -7.21
C PRO A 21 -6.37 -14.43 -5.74
N SER A 22 -7.66 -14.33 -5.45
CA SER A 22 -8.10 -14.16 -4.09
C SER A 22 -7.76 -15.37 -3.21
N HIS A 23 -7.53 -16.54 -3.82
CA HIS A 23 -7.19 -17.73 -3.04
C HIS A 23 -5.68 -17.95 -2.89
N GLU A 24 -4.87 -17.04 -3.40
CA GLU A 24 -3.43 -17.16 -3.24
C GLU A 24 -3.08 -17.02 -1.77
N THR A 25 -2.24 -17.90 -1.26
CA THR A 25 -1.93 -17.91 0.16
C THR A 25 -0.46 -17.65 0.47
N ARG A 26 0.36 -17.38 -0.53
CA ARG A 26 1.78 -17.15 -0.31
C ARG A 26 2.18 -15.70 -0.46
N LEU A 27 1.50 -14.97 -1.31
CA LEU A 27 1.75 -13.55 -1.46
C LEU A 27 0.55 -12.89 -2.11
N GLN A 28 0.48 -11.60 -1.95
CA GLN A 28 -0.53 -10.82 -2.64
C GLN A 28 0.16 -9.63 -3.29
N ALA A 29 -0.21 -9.35 -4.52
CA ALA A 29 0.32 -8.20 -5.23
C ALA A 29 -0.82 -7.25 -5.55
N MET A 30 -0.59 -5.97 -5.34
CA MET A 30 -1.59 -4.95 -5.58
C MET A 30 -0.98 -3.81 -6.36
N ARG A 31 -1.80 -3.15 -7.14
CA ARG A 31 -1.36 -1.98 -7.88
C ARG A 31 -2.20 -0.82 -7.38
N THR A 32 -1.55 0.26 -7.04
CA THR A 32 -2.21 1.44 -6.53
C THR A 32 -1.92 2.62 -7.43
N ILE A 33 -2.93 3.41 -7.72
CA ILE A 33 -2.77 4.66 -8.44
C ILE A 33 -3.18 5.76 -7.47
N LEU A 34 -2.25 6.67 -7.17
CA LEU A 34 -2.49 7.75 -6.24
C LEU A 34 -2.55 9.06 -6.97
N GLU A 35 -3.60 9.81 -6.75
CA GLU A 35 -3.67 11.17 -7.24
C GLU A 35 -2.70 12.03 -6.44
N PRO A 36 -2.31 13.19 -6.94
CA PRO A 36 -1.50 14.11 -6.14
C PRO A 36 -2.15 14.36 -4.80
N GLY A 37 -1.41 14.21 -3.74
CA GLY A 37 -1.95 14.37 -2.39
C GLY A 37 -2.64 13.14 -1.84
N GLY A 38 -2.87 12.13 -2.66
CA GLY A 38 -3.49 10.90 -2.18
C GLY A 38 -2.53 10.10 -1.32
N GLY A 39 -3.07 9.24 -0.48
CA GLY A 39 -2.21 8.47 0.39
C GLY A 39 -2.97 7.51 1.28
N SER A 40 -2.26 6.98 2.25
CA SER A 40 -2.81 5.97 3.14
C SER A 40 -3.80 6.54 4.14
N GLY A 41 -3.80 7.84 4.33
CA GLY A 41 -4.72 8.44 5.29
C GLY A 41 -4.25 8.32 6.73
N GLY A 42 -3.01 7.95 6.92
CA GLY A 42 -2.45 7.82 8.26
C GLY A 42 -1.54 6.62 8.34
N ALA A 43 -0.90 6.47 9.46
CA ALA A 43 0.03 5.37 9.69
C ALA A 43 -0.72 4.12 10.12
N TYR A 44 -0.24 2.97 9.70
CA TYR A 44 -0.85 1.70 10.05
C TYR A 44 0.19 0.59 9.93
N SER A 45 -0.17 -0.61 10.37
CA SER A 45 0.68 -1.78 10.20
C SER A 45 -0.19 -2.95 9.78
N LEU A 46 0.43 -3.97 9.23
CA LEU A 46 -0.30 -5.15 8.78
C LEU A 46 0.26 -6.40 9.45
N GLN A 47 -0.61 -7.38 9.65
CA GLN A 47 -0.18 -8.64 10.22
C GLN A 47 0.23 -9.57 9.10
N ALA A 48 1.40 -9.35 8.60
CA ALA A 48 1.99 -10.11 7.51
C ALA A 48 3.50 -10.08 7.71
N ASP A 49 4.25 -10.71 6.83
CA ASP A 49 5.70 -10.73 6.99
C ASP A 49 6.34 -9.49 6.41
N SER A 50 6.32 -9.36 5.12
CA SER A 50 7.07 -8.29 4.46
C SER A 50 6.22 -7.59 3.42
N ILE A 51 6.55 -6.34 3.16
CA ILE A 51 5.95 -5.58 2.09
C ILE A 51 7.07 -5.10 1.18
N PHE A 52 6.88 -5.30 -0.12
CA PHE A 52 7.77 -4.77 -1.14
C PHE A 52 6.98 -3.71 -1.89
N ALA A 53 7.56 -2.54 -2.05
CA ALA A 53 6.93 -1.44 -2.79
C ALA A 53 7.83 -1.06 -3.96
N LEU A 54 7.24 -0.92 -5.14
CA LEU A 54 7.98 -0.51 -6.33
C LEU A 54 7.20 0.61 -7.00
N VAL A 55 7.84 1.75 -7.19
CA VAL A 55 7.20 2.87 -7.84
C VAL A 55 7.37 2.70 -9.35
N ILE A 56 6.27 2.61 -10.07
CA ILE A 56 6.28 2.46 -11.52
C ILE A 56 6.40 3.83 -12.19
N ARG A 57 5.66 4.81 -11.70
CA ARG A 57 5.77 6.16 -12.21
C ARG A 57 5.35 7.14 -11.13
N GLY A 58 5.76 8.38 -11.28
CA GLY A 58 5.50 9.40 -10.28
C GLY A 58 6.45 9.24 -9.12
N SER A 59 6.01 9.66 -7.96
CA SER A 59 6.84 9.58 -6.76
C SER A 59 5.99 9.22 -5.56
N LEU A 60 6.64 8.70 -4.54
CA LEU A 60 5.98 8.24 -3.34
C LEU A 60 6.81 8.62 -2.12
N GLU A 61 6.16 9.22 -1.13
CA GLU A 61 6.78 9.43 0.16
C GLU A 61 6.32 8.25 1.00
N LEU A 62 7.25 7.49 1.52
CA LEU A 62 6.91 6.30 2.32
C LEU A 62 7.70 6.39 3.62
N ALA A 63 7.00 6.54 4.74
CA ALA A 63 7.63 6.57 6.04
C ALA A 63 7.42 5.23 6.71
N VAL A 64 8.51 4.60 7.12
CA VAL A 64 8.48 3.32 7.83
C VAL A 64 9.06 3.58 9.21
N ASP A 65 8.28 3.31 10.24
CA ASP A 65 8.63 3.60 11.61
C ASP A 65 9.06 5.07 11.73
N ARG A 66 8.34 5.93 11.02
CA ARG A 66 8.57 7.37 10.99
C ARG A 66 9.83 7.79 10.26
N ALA A 67 10.54 6.88 9.63
CA ALA A 67 11.71 7.24 8.84
C ALA A 67 11.26 7.46 7.40
N PRO A 68 11.27 8.70 6.93
CA PRO A 68 10.76 8.98 5.59
C PRO A 68 11.71 8.57 4.49
N ARG A 69 11.15 8.07 3.42
CA ARG A 69 11.89 7.72 2.23
C ARG A 69 11.16 8.32 1.05
N HIS A 70 11.89 8.92 0.16
CA HIS A 70 11.30 9.48 -1.06
C HIS A 70 11.66 8.56 -2.20
N LEU A 71 10.66 7.93 -2.80
CA LEU A 71 10.88 6.97 -3.88
C LEU A 71 10.39 7.57 -5.18
N GLN A 72 11.18 7.41 -6.23
CA GLN A 72 10.82 7.86 -7.54
C GLN A 72 10.66 6.68 -8.47
N SER A 73 10.21 6.92 -9.69
CA SER A 73 10.01 5.86 -10.66
C SER A 73 11.22 4.95 -10.72
N GLY A 74 11.00 3.67 -10.57
CA GLY A 74 12.04 2.66 -10.56
C GLY A 74 12.61 2.31 -9.20
N ASP A 75 12.31 3.13 -8.20
CA ASP A 75 12.82 2.85 -6.85
C ASP A 75 11.93 1.84 -6.14
N SER A 76 12.51 1.08 -5.23
CA SER A 76 11.77 0.12 -4.45
C SER A 76 12.26 0.09 -3.01
N LEU A 77 11.44 -0.46 -2.15
CA LEU A 77 11.78 -0.59 -0.74
C LEU A 77 11.07 -1.83 -0.19
N THR A 78 11.77 -2.63 0.59
CA THR A 78 11.18 -3.76 1.29
C THR A 78 11.26 -3.48 2.78
N PHE A 79 10.17 -3.71 3.49
CA PHE A 79 10.15 -3.44 4.92
C PHE A 79 9.21 -4.43 5.62
N PRO A 80 9.37 -4.61 6.94
CA PRO A 80 8.48 -5.51 7.67
C PRO A 80 7.06 -4.97 7.68
N ALA A 81 6.12 -5.83 7.38
CA ALA A 81 4.72 -5.40 7.32
C ALA A 81 4.21 -4.91 8.68
N ARG A 82 4.81 -5.41 9.76
CA ARG A 82 4.37 -5.02 11.09
C ARG A 82 4.93 -3.69 11.55
N SER A 83 5.90 -3.15 10.83
CA SER A 83 6.37 -1.81 11.12
C SER A 83 5.28 -0.82 10.76
N THR A 84 5.17 0.24 11.54
CA THR A 84 4.21 1.29 11.22
C THR A 84 4.64 1.97 9.94
N HIS A 85 3.73 2.20 9.04
CA HIS A 85 4.09 2.86 7.79
C HIS A 85 2.94 3.72 7.28
N GLU A 86 3.28 4.73 6.51
CA GLU A 86 2.30 5.57 5.85
C GLU A 86 2.90 6.12 4.58
N TRP A 87 2.07 6.46 3.63
CA TRP A 87 2.56 6.86 2.32
C TRP A 87 1.61 7.85 1.66
N SER A 88 2.18 8.64 0.76
CA SER A 88 1.42 9.64 0.03
C SER A 88 2.13 9.98 -1.26
N ASN A 89 1.41 10.61 -2.16
CA ASN A 89 1.97 11.10 -3.42
C ASN A 89 2.27 12.59 -3.26
N PRO A 90 3.55 12.96 -3.16
CA PRO A 90 3.92 14.35 -2.96
C PRO A 90 4.03 15.14 -4.25
N GLY A 91 3.88 14.49 -5.38
CA GLY A 91 4.16 15.11 -6.66
C GLY A 91 2.92 15.69 -7.33
N PRO A 92 3.11 16.30 -8.49
CA PRO A 92 2.02 16.95 -9.21
C PRO A 92 1.28 16.05 -10.19
N VAL A 93 1.71 14.81 -10.34
CA VAL A 93 1.06 13.86 -11.26
C VAL A 93 0.72 12.59 -10.50
N ASP A 94 -0.12 11.76 -11.10
CA ASP A 94 -0.46 10.49 -10.49
C ASP A 94 0.78 9.66 -10.28
N ALA A 95 0.80 8.92 -9.19
CA ALA A 95 1.85 7.94 -8.93
C ALA A 95 1.25 6.55 -9.08
N GLU A 96 2.07 5.63 -9.55
CA GLU A 96 1.63 4.25 -9.68
C GLU A 96 2.62 3.38 -8.94
N VAL A 97 2.13 2.54 -8.03
CA VAL A 97 2.96 1.75 -7.13
C VAL A 97 2.46 0.32 -7.15
N VAL A 98 3.40 -0.63 -7.18
CA VAL A 98 3.08 -2.03 -7.03
C VAL A 98 3.55 -2.45 -5.64
N TRP A 99 2.67 -3.11 -4.91
CA TRP A 99 2.97 -3.60 -3.57
C TRP A 99 2.87 -5.11 -3.60
N VAL A 100 3.81 -5.79 -2.94
CA VAL A 100 3.74 -7.23 -2.76
C VAL A 100 3.82 -7.50 -1.27
N ILE A 101 2.85 -8.24 -0.75
CA ILE A 101 2.78 -8.57 0.66
C ILE A 101 2.96 -10.07 0.77
N THR A 102 3.93 -10.51 1.56
CA THR A 102 4.17 -11.94 1.74
C THR A 102 3.54 -12.40 3.03
N ALA A 103 3.12 -13.65 3.05
CA ALA A 103 2.22 -14.21 4.02
C ALA A 103 0.97 -13.34 3.99
N PRO A 104 0.17 -13.46 2.93
CA PRO A 104 -0.95 -12.54 2.70
C PRO A 104 -1.95 -12.58 3.83
N LEU A 105 -2.65 -11.48 3.97
CA LEU A 105 -3.62 -11.34 5.02
C LEU A 105 -4.88 -12.14 4.73
N PRO A 106 -5.59 -12.54 5.74
CA PRO A 106 -6.93 -13.04 5.53
C PRO A 106 -7.73 -11.94 4.85
N ARG A 107 -8.74 -12.36 4.06
CA ARG A 107 -9.46 -11.40 3.31
C ARG A 107 -9.94 -10.21 4.11
N GLN A 108 -10.46 -10.40 5.26
CA GLN A 108 -10.94 -9.29 6.02
C GLN A 108 -9.84 -8.38 6.52
N GLU A 109 -8.60 -8.80 6.52
CA GLU A 109 -7.54 -7.94 6.96
C GLU A 109 -6.85 -7.23 5.82
N LEU A 110 -7.27 -7.51 4.60
CA LEU A 110 -6.72 -6.82 3.50
C LEU A 110 -7.13 -5.37 3.61
N PHE A 111 -8.22 -5.06 4.28
CA PHE A 111 -8.71 -3.74 4.46
C PHE A 111 -8.57 -3.41 5.91
N PRO A 112 -7.43 -2.99 6.31
CA PRO A 112 -7.22 -2.80 7.69
C PRO A 112 -8.10 -1.78 8.20
N ALA A 113 -8.11 -1.82 9.17
CA ALA A 113 -8.77 -1.08 9.85
C ALA A 113 -8.94 0.28 9.76
N ARG A 114 -8.89 0.80 8.71
CA ARG A 114 -9.17 2.01 8.58
C ARG A 114 -10.34 2.26 9.26
N LYS A 115 -11.23 1.47 9.26
CA LYS A 115 -12.43 1.71 9.80
C LYS A 115 -12.29 1.67 11.23
N LYS A 116 -11.37 1.17 11.73
CA LYS A 116 -11.29 1.08 13.06
C LYS A 116 -10.34 2.07 13.42
N ARG A 117 -10.09 2.94 12.63
CA ARG A 117 -9.19 3.78 12.75
C ARG A 117 -9.06 4.31 13.98
N GLY A 118 -9.77 4.48 14.41
CA GLY A 118 -9.53 4.99 15.54
C GLY A 118 -8.75 4.11 16.31
N THR A 119 -8.74 3.08 16.01
CA THR A 119 -8.13 2.23 16.76
C THR A 119 -6.92 1.96 16.33
N ALA A 120 -6.70 2.13 15.74
CA ALA A 120 -5.74 1.77 15.35
C ALA A 120 -5.09 1.35 15.12
N ALA A 121 -5.03 1.32 14.91
CA ALA A 121 -4.51 0.96 14.59
C ALA A 121 -3.99 0.32 14.45
N GLY A 122 -4.12 0.29 14.44
CA GLY A 122 -3.61 -0.28 14.13
C GLY A 122 -3.52 -0.66 14.06
#